data_46de5767f1ae5d877898d03fc3af29f5
#
_entry.id   46de5767f1ae5d877898d03fc3af29f5
#
_cell.length_a   1.000
_cell.length_b   1.000
_cell.length_c   1.000
_cell.angle_alpha   90.00
_cell.angle_beta   90.00
_cell.angle_gamma   90.00
#
_symmetry.space_group_name_H-M   'P 1'
#
loop_
_entity.id
_entity.type
_entity.pdbx_description
1 polymer ?
#
loop_
_entity_poly.entity_id
_entity_poly.type
_entity_poly.pdbx_seq_one_letter_code
_entity_poly.pdbx_strand_id
1 'polypeptide(L)' 'MRKEITDLLNSGISTSAISKGADVPWSTVSDLRKGKTSLDKMALLTAEKLFSFAQSINKE' A
#
# COMPACT_ATOMS: atom_id res chain seq x y z
N MET A 1 0.85 -7.36 -9.28
CA MET A 1 1.07 -6.17 -8.46
C MET A 1 -0.16 -5.71 -7.72
N ARG A 2 -1.28 -5.64 -8.41
CA ARG A 2 -2.52 -5.15 -7.80
C ARG A 2 -2.99 -5.99 -6.62
N LYS A 3 -2.93 -7.30 -6.77
CA LYS A 3 -3.39 -8.21 -5.73
C LYS A 3 -2.55 -8.06 -4.46
N GLU A 4 -1.25 -7.95 -4.62
CA GLU A 4 -0.36 -7.81 -3.47
C GLU A 4 -0.65 -6.53 -2.70
N ILE A 5 -0.89 -5.44 -3.42
CA ILE A 5 -1.20 -4.17 -2.78
C ILE A 5 -2.56 -4.25 -2.09
N THR A 6 -3.55 -4.86 -2.74
CA THR A 6 -4.87 -5.02 -2.15
C THR A 6 -4.80 -5.85 -0.87
N ASP A 7 -4.05 -6.95 -0.91
CA ASP A 7 -3.88 -7.81 0.27
C ASP A 7 -3.20 -7.04 1.40
N LEU A 8 -2.21 -6.21 1.06
CA LEU A 8 -1.52 -5.39 2.04
C LEU A 8 -2.49 -4.42 2.71
N LEU A 9 -3.32 -3.76 1.93
CA LEU A 9 -4.27 -2.78 2.46
C LEU A 9 -5.35 -3.44 3.32
N ASN A 10 -5.66 -4.69 3.05
CA ASN A 10 -6.67 -5.44 3.80
C ASN A 10 -6.08 -6.25 4.95
N SER A 11 -4.76 -6.23 5.10
CA SER A 11 -4.12 -6.92 6.20
C SER A 11 -4.37 -6.16 7.51
N GLY A 12 -4.01 -6.75 8.62
CA GLY A 12 -4.18 -6.08 9.91
C GLY A 12 -3.10 -5.05 10.22
N ILE A 13 -2.24 -4.73 9.25
CA ILE A 13 -1.15 -3.79 9.47
C ILE A 13 -1.71 -2.37 9.52
N SER A 14 -1.24 -1.57 10.48
CA SER A 14 -1.74 -0.21 10.63
C SER A 14 -1.33 0.67 9.46
N THR A 15 -2.13 1.72 9.21
CA THR A 15 -1.84 2.67 8.15
C THR A 15 -0.47 3.32 8.34
N SER A 16 -0.13 3.64 9.59
CA SER A 16 1.19 4.20 9.91
C SER A 16 2.32 3.26 9.53
N ALA A 17 2.18 1.97 9.86
CA ALA A 17 3.21 1.01 9.55
C ALA A 17 3.41 0.86 8.05
N ILE A 18 2.31 0.83 7.30
CA ILE A 18 2.38 0.74 5.84
C ILE A 18 3.04 2.00 5.27
N SER A 19 2.63 3.17 5.76
CA SER A 19 3.18 4.44 5.31
C SER A 19 4.69 4.49 5.50
N LYS A 20 5.16 4.11 6.67
CA LYS A 20 6.59 4.11 6.96
C LYS A 20 7.34 3.04 6.21
N GLY A 21 6.78 1.85 6.15
CA GLY A 21 7.43 0.72 5.49
C GLY A 21 7.54 0.90 3.99
N ALA A 22 6.51 1.45 3.37
CA ALA A 22 6.48 1.65 1.93
C ALA A 22 7.04 3.00 1.51
N ASP A 23 7.30 3.88 2.48
CA ASP A 23 7.81 5.25 2.21
C ASP A 23 6.82 6.03 1.34
N VAL A 24 5.56 6.00 1.72
CA VAL A 24 4.51 6.77 1.04
C VAL A 24 3.78 7.62 2.09
N PRO A 25 3.15 8.73 1.68
CA PRO A 25 2.42 9.57 2.64
C PRO A 25 1.31 8.81 3.34
N TRP A 26 1.12 9.12 4.61
CA TRP A 26 0.07 8.48 5.41
C TRP A 26 -1.31 8.67 4.76
N SER A 27 -1.57 9.88 4.27
CA SER A 27 -2.87 10.18 3.65
C SER A 27 -3.13 9.33 2.42
N THR A 28 -2.08 9.02 1.65
CA THR A 28 -2.22 8.16 0.48
C THR A 28 -2.69 6.76 0.87
N VAL A 29 -2.08 6.19 1.90
CA VAL A 29 -2.47 4.86 2.38
C VAL A 29 -3.89 4.90 2.93
N SER A 30 -4.19 5.94 3.71
CA SER A 30 -5.52 6.10 4.28
C SER A 30 -6.60 6.20 3.20
N ASP A 31 -6.34 7.02 2.17
CA ASP A 31 -7.29 7.18 1.07
C ASP A 31 -7.51 5.88 0.30
N LEU A 32 -6.45 5.12 0.08
CA LEU A 32 -6.57 3.84 -0.60
C LEU A 32 -7.42 2.87 0.21
N ARG A 33 -7.24 2.85 1.53
CA ARG A 33 -8.00 1.96 2.41
C ARG A 33 -9.47 2.36 2.49
N LYS A 34 -9.73 3.66 2.41
CA LYS A 34 -11.10 4.17 2.46
C LYS A 34 -11.80 4.13 1.10
N GLY A 35 -11.07 3.82 0.05
CA GLY A 35 -11.64 3.77 -1.28
C GLY A 35 -11.77 5.12 -1.96
N LYS A 36 -11.14 6.16 -1.43
CA LYS A 36 -11.19 7.49 -2.04
C LYS A 36 -10.35 7.58 -3.30
N THR A 37 -9.29 6.78 -3.37
CA THR A 37 -8.41 6.71 -4.52
C THR A 37 -8.33 5.26 -4.96
N SER A 38 -8.47 5.01 -6.25
CA SER A 38 -8.34 3.66 -6.76
C SER A 38 -6.87 3.35 -7.09
N LEU A 39 -6.56 2.05 -7.14
CA LEU A 39 -5.22 1.64 -7.53
C LEU A 39 -4.89 2.09 -8.96
N ASP A 40 -5.92 2.21 -9.81
CA ASP A 40 -5.70 2.64 -11.19
C ASP A 40 -5.25 4.09 -11.30
N LYS A 41 -5.64 4.92 -10.33
CA LYS A 41 -5.31 6.34 -10.35
C LYS A 41 -4.05 6.65 -9.57
N MET A 42 -3.50 5.67 -8.91
CA MET A 42 -2.31 5.85 -8.10
C MET A 42 -1.09 6.03 -9.01
N ALA A 43 -0.15 6.90 -8.61
CA ALA A 43 1.09 7.06 -9.33
C ALA A 43 1.85 5.75 -9.36
N LEU A 44 2.51 5.46 -10.47
CA LEU A 44 3.25 4.22 -10.62
C LEU A 44 4.31 4.06 -9.53
N LEU A 45 5.01 5.14 -9.21
CA LEU A 45 6.03 5.10 -8.17
C LEU A 45 5.44 4.68 -6.82
N THR A 46 4.28 5.23 -6.48
CA THR A 46 3.60 4.87 -5.24
C THR A 46 3.20 3.39 -5.26
N ALA A 47 2.69 2.93 -6.39
CA ALA A 47 2.30 1.52 -6.54
C ALA A 47 3.52 0.61 -6.35
N GLU A 48 4.65 0.99 -6.93
CA GLU A 48 5.87 0.20 -6.81
C GLU A 48 6.36 0.14 -5.38
N LYS A 49 6.26 1.24 -4.65
CA LYS A 49 6.68 1.28 -3.26
C LYS A 49 5.79 0.37 -2.40
N LEU A 50 4.49 0.42 -2.61
CA LEU A 50 3.56 -0.42 -1.88
C LEU A 50 3.77 -1.90 -2.21
N PHE A 51 3.98 -2.20 -3.49
CA PHE A 51 4.22 -3.56 -3.93
C PHE A 51 5.50 -4.11 -3.31
N SER A 52 6.55 -3.31 -3.31
CA SER A 52 7.83 -3.71 -2.74
C SER A 52 7.69 -4.03 -1.24
N PHE A 53 6.95 -3.18 -0.53
CA PHE A 53 6.72 -3.42 0.89
C PHE A 53 5.89 -4.69 1.11
N ALA A 54 4.87 -4.89 0.29
CA ALA A 54 4.03 -6.09 0.38
C ALA A 54 4.86 -7.35 0.15
N GLN A 55 5.75 -7.31 -0.83
CA GLN A 55 6.65 -8.43 -1.10
C GLN A 55 7.54 -8.72 0.10
N SER A 56 8.02 -7.66 0.74
CA SER A 56 8.91 -7.79 1.87
C SER A 56 8.24 -8.50 3.05
N ILE A 57 7.01 -8.15 3.35
CA ILE A 57 6.32 -8.76 4.50
C ILE A 57 5.73 -10.13 4.20
N ASN A 58 5.52 -10.45 2.92
CA ASN A 58 5.01 -11.76 2.53
C ASN A 58 6.11 -12.77 2.27
N LYS A 59 7.34 -12.34 2.37
CA LYS A 59 8.48 -13.19 2.11
C LYS A 59 8.72 -14.09 3.31
N GLU A 60 8.79 -15.37 3.08
CA GLU A 60 9.02 -16.36 4.14
C GLU A 60 10.44 -16.83 4.17
#